data_f10e94b6341ae8ff561efc95051f1d2b
#
_entry.id   f10e94b6341ae8ff561efc95051f1d2b
#
_cell.length_a   1.000
_cell.length_b   1.000
_cell.length_c   1.000
_cell.angle_alpha   90.00
_cell.angle_beta   90.00
_cell.angle_gamma   90.00
#
_symmetry.space_group_name_H-M   'P 1'
#
loop_
_entity.id
_entity.type
_entity.pdbx_description
1 polymer ?
#
loop_
_entity_poly.entity_id
_entity_poly.type
_entity_poly.pdbx_seq_one_letter_code
_entity_poly.pdbx_strand_id
1 'polypeptide(L)'
;MINAPFLTNLANHFVDGLLTLIYPQACSICGRSVERRELIPACIDCWKSTRIFSGTETCCWKCGVVTHGMRVNDATLVRCRRCDSQQFEVARACGLYEGALRESILLLKRRPFLNQHLVKLLVAVARRPPLDTATRIIPVPLHAERERQRGFNQALLMAQAITSQLGIMIDENSVVRLTAANKYRAGLDAKGRFDTVVNAFEVRRPTLVRGETILLVDDVFTTGATASSCAEAVLRAGARAVYVLTAARPAG
;
A
#
# COMPACT_ATOMS: atom_id res chain seq x y z
N MET A 1 36.48 20.25 -3.16
CA MET A 1 35.26 20.11 -3.97
C MET A 1 34.13 19.64 -3.04
N ILE A 2 33.25 20.57 -2.65
CA ILE A 2 32.14 20.30 -1.72
C ILE A 2 31.03 19.65 -2.54
N ASN A 3 30.59 18.44 -2.15
CA ASN A 3 29.63 17.61 -2.89
C ASN A 3 28.27 18.34 -3.06
N ALA A 4 27.86 18.54 -4.30
CA ALA A 4 26.60 19.17 -4.69
C ALA A 4 25.32 18.63 -3.96
N PRO A 5 25.18 17.34 -3.63
CA PRO A 5 24.02 16.83 -2.89
C PRO A 5 23.95 17.31 -1.43
N PHE A 6 25.05 17.74 -0.84
CA PHE A 6 25.06 18.22 0.56
C PHE A 6 24.51 19.65 0.66
N LEU A 7 24.81 20.51 -0.32
CA LEU A 7 24.31 21.89 -0.37
C LEU A 7 22.82 21.99 -0.70
N THR A 8 22.31 21.10 -1.56
CA THR A 8 20.87 21.02 -1.87
C THR A 8 20.04 20.54 -0.67
N ASN A 9 20.55 19.62 0.13
CA ASN A 9 19.89 19.21 1.38
C ASN A 9 19.83 20.31 2.42
N LEU A 10 20.91 21.07 2.61
CA LEU A 10 20.94 22.18 3.56
C LEU A 10 19.99 23.32 3.16
N ALA A 11 19.96 23.68 1.87
CA ALA A 11 19.06 24.71 1.35
C ALA A 11 17.58 24.30 1.51
N ASN A 12 17.23 23.05 1.25
CA ASN A 12 15.88 22.54 1.44
C ASN A 12 15.47 22.54 2.94
N HIS A 13 16.36 22.21 3.86
CA HIS A 13 16.09 22.31 5.30
C HIS A 13 15.89 23.74 5.79
N PHE A 14 16.61 24.71 5.23
CA PHE A 14 16.45 26.13 5.58
C PHE A 14 15.13 26.69 5.04
N VAL A 15 14.77 26.38 3.80
CA VAL A 15 13.51 26.80 3.17
C VAL A 15 12.32 26.14 3.88
N ASP A 16 12.41 24.85 4.23
CA ASP A 16 11.36 24.16 4.99
C ASP A 16 11.19 24.75 6.40
N GLY A 17 12.28 25.11 7.08
CA GLY A 17 12.23 25.79 8.38
C GLY A 17 11.55 27.15 8.30
N LEU A 18 11.89 27.98 7.30
CA LEU A 18 11.32 29.29 7.11
C LEU A 18 9.83 29.22 6.73
N LEU A 19 9.46 28.29 5.84
CA LEU A 19 8.07 28.08 5.45
C LEU A 19 7.21 27.54 6.60
N THR A 20 7.78 26.73 7.48
CA THR A 20 7.09 26.20 8.68
C THR A 20 6.84 27.31 9.70
N LEU A 21 7.71 28.31 9.77
CA LEU A 21 7.54 29.51 10.61
C LEU A 21 6.44 30.44 10.10
N ILE A 22 6.31 30.59 8.77
CA ILE A 22 5.33 31.49 8.14
C ILE A 22 3.95 30.83 8.01
N TYR A 23 3.91 29.48 7.79
CA TYR A 23 2.70 28.69 7.65
C TYR A 23 2.79 27.42 8.49
N PRO A 24 2.66 27.52 9.83
CA PRO A 24 2.71 26.36 10.69
C PRO A 24 1.54 25.42 10.38
N GLN A 25 1.88 24.19 9.96
CA GLN A 25 0.88 23.13 9.79
C GLN A 25 0.58 22.50 11.16
N ALA A 26 -0.67 22.54 11.56
CA ALA A 26 -1.09 21.88 12.79
C ALA A 26 -1.13 20.35 12.60
N CYS A 27 -0.60 19.63 13.57
CA CYS A 27 -0.71 18.17 13.63
C CYS A 27 -2.17 17.75 13.72
N SER A 28 -2.62 16.90 12.80
CA SER A 28 -4.01 16.43 12.76
C SER A 28 -4.44 15.59 13.98
N ILE A 29 -3.48 15.20 14.85
CA ILE A 29 -3.73 14.36 16.02
C ILE A 29 -3.74 15.18 17.30
N CYS A 30 -2.70 15.98 17.56
CA CYS A 30 -2.52 16.69 18.82
C CYS A 30 -2.59 18.22 18.72
N GLY A 31 -2.76 18.79 17.53
CA GLY A 31 -2.85 20.23 17.28
C GLY A 31 -1.51 20.99 17.38
N ARG A 32 -0.41 20.38 17.85
CA ARG A 32 0.90 21.01 17.89
C ARG A 32 1.45 21.25 16.46
N SER A 33 2.41 22.14 16.32
CA SER A 33 3.07 22.39 15.04
C SER A 33 3.76 21.12 14.52
N VAL A 34 3.71 20.91 13.20
CA VAL A 34 4.47 19.88 12.50
C VAL A 34 5.85 20.45 12.16
N GLU A 35 6.90 19.84 12.68
CA GLU A 35 8.28 20.36 12.62
C GLU A 35 8.90 20.31 11.21
N ARG A 36 8.42 19.35 10.38
CA ARG A 36 8.94 19.12 9.03
C ARG A 36 7.81 18.76 8.06
N ARG A 37 7.85 19.33 6.87
CA ARG A 37 6.84 19.05 5.82
C ARG A 37 6.77 17.57 5.42
N GLU A 38 7.89 16.85 5.50
CA GLU A 38 7.93 15.41 5.22
C GLU A 38 7.09 14.57 6.17
N LEU A 39 6.77 15.10 7.36
CA LEU A 39 6.00 14.41 8.40
C LEU A 39 4.50 14.68 8.31
N ILE A 40 4.06 15.71 7.55
CA ILE A 40 2.63 16.04 7.42
C ILE A 40 1.82 14.78 7.11
N PRO A 41 0.70 14.52 7.80
CA PRO A 41 -0.09 15.44 8.63
C PRO A 41 0.18 15.37 10.14
N ALA A 42 1.22 14.71 10.61
CA ALA A 42 1.47 14.50 12.03
C ALA A 42 2.86 15.03 12.46
N CYS A 43 2.97 15.50 13.71
CA CYS A 43 4.25 15.87 14.30
C CYS A 43 5.10 14.63 14.64
N ILE A 44 6.40 14.85 14.94
CA ILE A 44 7.34 13.77 15.19
C ILE A 44 6.94 12.88 16.38
N ASP A 45 6.36 13.45 17.43
CA ASP A 45 5.90 12.68 18.60
C ASP A 45 4.72 11.79 18.27
N CYS A 46 3.78 12.27 17.46
CA CYS A 46 2.66 11.45 16.97
C CYS A 46 3.12 10.34 16.03
N TRP A 47 4.16 10.58 15.22
CA TRP A 47 4.78 9.52 14.44
C TRP A 47 5.48 8.48 15.32
N LYS A 48 6.23 8.91 16.35
CA LYS A 48 6.89 8.00 17.31
C LYS A 48 5.90 7.15 18.10
N SER A 49 4.71 7.67 18.40
CA SER A 49 3.66 6.94 19.11
C SER A 49 2.82 6.02 18.21
N THR A 50 2.97 6.13 16.88
CA THR A 50 2.27 5.27 15.91
C THR A 50 2.99 3.92 15.80
N ARG A 51 2.26 2.83 15.86
CA ARG A 51 2.82 1.47 15.74
C ARG A 51 3.22 1.17 14.29
N ILE A 52 4.50 1.34 14.01
CA ILE A 52 5.14 0.96 12.74
C ILE A 52 5.78 -0.41 12.90
N PHE A 53 5.63 -1.29 11.92
CA PHE A 53 6.20 -2.63 11.96
C PHE A 53 7.68 -2.60 11.58
N SER A 54 8.52 -3.08 12.51
CA SER A 54 9.97 -3.22 12.31
C SER A 54 10.31 -4.36 11.32
N GLY A 55 9.42 -5.36 11.22
CA GLY A 55 9.63 -6.61 10.49
C GLY A 55 10.12 -7.75 11.36
N THR A 56 10.27 -7.52 12.67
CA THR A 56 10.67 -8.54 13.66
C THR A 56 9.49 -9.03 14.50
N GLU A 57 8.28 -8.48 14.26
CA GLU A 57 7.08 -8.89 14.97
C GLU A 57 6.71 -10.33 14.62
N THR A 58 6.27 -11.08 15.65
CA THR A 58 5.63 -12.37 15.43
C THR A 58 4.28 -12.14 14.75
N CYS A 59 4.15 -12.56 13.51
CA CYS A 59 2.96 -12.35 12.72
C CYS A 59 2.63 -13.55 11.84
N CYS A 60 1.39 -13.62 11.38
CA CYS A 60 1.02 -14.60 10.36
C CYS A 60 1.91 -14.43 9.12
N TRP A 61 2.64 -15.49 8.75
CA TRP A 61 3.58 -15.43 7.64
C TRP A 61 2.90 -15.00 6.32
N LYS A 62 1.63 -15.37 6.11
CA LYS A 62 0.89 -15.04 4.90
C LYS A 62 0.32 -13.62 4.93
N CYS A 63 -0.57 -13.29 5.86
CA CYS A 63 -1.27 -12.01 5.84
C CYS A 63 -0.65 -10.91 6.72
N GLY A 64 0.40 -11.21 7.49
CA GLY A 64 1.10 -10.24 8.32
C GLY A 64 0.32 -9.74 9.55
N VAL A 65 -0.79 -10.43 9.97
CA VAL A 65 -1.45 -10.06 11.23
C VAL A 65 -0.53 -10.35 12.41
N VAL A 66 -0.28 -9.35 13.24
CA VAL A 66 0.55 -9.50 14.43
C VAL A 66 -0.20 -10.34 15.46
N THR A 67 0.46 -11.36 15.99
CA THR A 67 -0.07 -12.25 17.03
C THR A 67 0.54 -11.89 18.36
N HIS A 68 -0.29 -11.57 19.35
CA HIS A 68 0.17 -11.30 20.70
C HIS A 68 0.32 -12.60 21.48
N GLY A 69 1.43 -12.76 22.21
CA GLY A 69 1.62 -13.84 23.18
C GLY A 69 2.24 -15.15 22.65
N MET A 70 2.45 -15.32 21.36
CA MET A 70 3.19 -16.48 20.85
C MET A 70 4.66 -16.11 20.62
N ARG A 71 5.55 -16.65 21.45
CA ARG A 71 6.98 -16.75 21.10
C ARG A 71 7.15 -18.05 20.33
N VAL A 72 7.28 -17.98 19.02
CA VAL A 72 7.56 -19.12 18.17
C VAL A 72 8.97 -18.95 17.65
N ASN A 73 9.80 -19.98 17.84
CA ASN A 73 11.19 -19.97 17.35
C ASN A 73 11.28 -19.92 15.81
N ASP A 74 10.18 -20.24 15.12
CA ASP A 74 10.07 -20.16 13.67
C ASP A 74 8.82 -19.34 13.29
N ALA A 75 9.05 -18.11 12.82
CA ALA A 75 7.99 -17.20 12.40
C ALA A 75 7.16 -17.72 11.20
N THR A 76 7.70 -18.69 10.45
CA THR A 76 7.00 -19.31 9.31
C THR A 76 5.85 -20.22 9.73
N LEU A 77 5.83 -20.66 11.00
CA LEU A 77 4.80 -21.55 11.53
C LEU A 77 3.51 -20.82 11.94
N VAL A 78 3.55 -19.50 12.07
CA VAL A 78 2.37 -18.73 12.48
C VAL A 78 1.48 -18.46 11.27
N ARG A 79 0.37 -19.18 11.17
CA ARG A 79 -0.65 -18.99 10.14
C ARG A 79 -2.02 -18.76 10.78
N CYS A 80 -2.73 -17.73 10.37
CA CYS A 80 -4.09 -17.51 10.80
C CYS A 80 -5.09 -18.18 9.84
N ARG A 81 -6.19 -18.73 10.39
CA ARG A 81 -7.24 -19.38 9.57
C ARG A 81 -7.91 -18.41 8.58
N ARG A 82 -7.95 -17.11 8.90
CA ARG A 82 -8.62 -16.09 8.05
C ARG A 82 -7.99 -15.92 6.66
N CYS A 83 -6.71 -16.25 6.49
CA CYS A 83 -6.02 -16.07 5.21
C CYS A 83 -5.86 -17.35 4.40
N ASP A 84 -6.46 -18.48 4.83
CA ASP A 84 -6.34 -19.76 4.12
C ASP A 84 -6.94 -19.70 2.71
N SER A 85 -8.06 -18.99 2.54
CA SER A 85 -8.73 -18.80 1.25
C SER A 85 -8.15 -17.65 0.40
N GLN A 86 -7.19 -16.88 0.90
CA GLN A 86 -6.61 -15.74 0.17
C GLN A 86 -5.67 -16.22 -0.94
N GLN A 87 -5.72 -15.54 -2.10
CA GLN A 87 -4.99 -15.97 -3.30
C GLN A 87 -3.57 -15.41 -3.44
N PHE A 88 -3.18 -14.40 -2.65
CA PHE A 88 -1.79 -13.92 -2.61
C PHE A 88 -0.90 -14.83 -1.74
N GLU A 89 0.41 -14.80 -1.96
CA GLU A 89 1.35 -15.55 -1.13
C GLU A 89 1.64 -14.84 0.19
N VAL A 90 2.02 -13.57 0.13
CA VAL A 90 2.40 -12.77 1.30
C VAL A 90 1.80 -11.38 1.23
N ALA A 91 1.27 -10.90 2.36
CA ALA A 91 0.86 -9.50 2.52
C ALA A 91 1.61 -8.86 3.68
N ARG A 92 2.08 -7.62 3.48
CA ARG A 92 2.76 -6.82 4.50
C ARG A 92 2.18 -5.40 4.54
N ALA A 93 2.16 -4.82 5.72
CA ALA A 93 1.77 -3.44 5.95
C ALA A 93 2.92 -2.69 6.64
N CYS A 94 2.95 -1.35 6.51
CA CYS A 94 3.95 -0.54 7.21
C CYS A 94 3.68 -0.47 8.72
N GLY A 95 2.42 -0.56 9.15
CA GLY A 95 2.04 -0.50 10.56
C GLY A 95 0.56 -0.66 10.80
N LEU A 96 0.10 -0.31 12.00
CA LEU A 96 -1.32 -0.34 12.33
C LEU A 96 -2.04 0.89 11.77
N TYR A 97 -3.33 0.71 11.42
CA TYR A 97 -4.21 1.78 10.96
C TYR A 97 -4.64 2.68 12.12
N GLU A 98 -3.67 3.41 12.67
CA GLU A 98 -3.84 4.33 13.80
C GLU A 98 -2.89 5.51 13.69
N GLY A 99 -3.05 6.52 14.55
CA GLY A 99 -2.13 7.63 14.70
C GLY A 99 -1.77 8.30 13.37
N ALA A 100 -0.48 8.55 13.17
CA ALA A 100 0.05 9.26 12.00
C ALA A 100 -0.15 8.50 10.68
N LEU A 101 -0.14 7.15 10.69
CA LEU A 101 -0.44 6.35 9.49
C LEU A 101 -1.89 6.53 9.05
N ARG A 102 -2.84 6.49 9.99
CA ARG A 102 -4.25 6.72 9.69
C ARG A 102 -4.47 8.10 9.10
N GLU A 103 -3.92 9.14 9.73
CA GLU A 103 -4.08 10.52 9.25
C GLU A 103 -3.41 10.74 7.88
N SER A 104 -2.24 10.12 7.64
CA SER A 104 -1.58 10.15 6.32
C SER A 104 -2.44 9.53 5.22
N ILE A 105 -3.07 8.38 5.51
CA ILE A 105 -3.97 7.70 4.56
C ILE A 105 -5.24 8.53 4.33
N LEU A 106 -5.81 9.13 5.38
CA LEU A 106 -6.98 10.00 5.26
C LEU A 106 -6.68 11.27 4.45
N LEU A 107 -5.50 11.87 4.65
CA LEU A 107 -5.04 13.00 3.86
C LEU A 107 -4.86 12.59 2.39
N LEU A 108 -4.18 11.47 2.14
CA LEU A 108 -3.98 10.92 0.79
C LEU A 108 -5.31 10.62 0.08
N LYS A 109 -6.36 10.23 0.82
CA LYS A 109 -7.71 10.03 0.24
C LYS A 109 -8.42 11.32 -0.17
N ARG A 110 -8.02 12.47 0.40
CA ARG A 110 -8.61 13.79 0.13
C ARG A 110 -7.82 14.61 -0.90
N ARG A 111 -6.50 14.42 -0.93
CA ARG A 111 -5.56 15.18 -1.78
C ARG A 111 -4.49 14.24 -2.32
N PRO A 112 -4.00 14.43 -3.55
CA PRO A 112 -2.91 13.64 -4.13
C PRO A 112 -1.56 14.02 -3.50
N PHE A 113 -1.48 13.91 -2.19
CA PHE A 113 -0.29 14.24 -1.39
C PHE A 113 0.17 13.02 -0.60
N LEU A 114 1.35 12.53 -0.93
CA LEU A 114 2.02 11.43 -0.26
C LEU A 114 3.24 11.99 0.49
N ASN A 115 3.21 11.94 1.84
CA ASN A 115 4.32 12.45 2.63
C ASN A 115 5.56 11.54 2.52
N GLN A 116 6.74 12.16 2.59
CA GLN A 116 8.01 11.46 2.40
C GLN A 116 8.29 10.42 3.50
N HIS A 117 7.77 10.62 4.71
CA HIS A 117 7.91 9.64 5.78
C HIS A 117 7.19 8.33 5.45
N LEU A 118 5.95 8.42 4.95
CA LEU A 118 5.21 7.24 4.48
C LEU A 118 5.89 6.58 3.28
N VAL A 119 6.47 7.37 2.35
CA VAL A 119 7.26 6.81 1.24
C VAL A 119 8.43 5.99 1.77
N LYS A 120 9.21 6.52 2.73
CA LYS A 120 10.32 5.80 3.37
C LYS A 120 9.86 4.47 3.99
N LEU A 121 8.71 4.45 4.66
CA LEU A 121 8.13 3.23 5.26
C LEU A 121 7.74 2.21 4.19
N LEU A 122 7.04 2.64 3.14
CA LEU A 122 6.63 1.76 2.03
C LEU A 122 7.84 1.11 1.35
N VAL A 123 8.86 1.91 1.04
CA VAL A 123 10.12 1.42 0.44
C VAL A 123 10.85 0.46 1.37
N ALA A 124 10.92 0.77 2.67
CA ALA A 124 11.55 -0.11 3.65
C ALA A 124 10.86 -1.48 3.74
N VAL A 125 9.52 -1.53 3.65
CA VAL A 125 8.78 -2.80 3.63
C VAL A 125 8.93 -3.52 2.30
N ALA A 126 8.91 -2.81 1.16
CA ALA A 126 9.09 -3.40 -0.16
C ALA A 126 10.47 -4.07 -0.33
N ARG A 127 11.49 -3.58 0.38
CA ARG A 127 12.85 -4.17 0.39
C ARG A 127 12.99 -5.44 1.25
N ARG A 128 11.95 -5.84 1.98
CA ARG A 128 12.01 -7.04 2.84
C ARG A 128 11.61 -8.29 2.07
N PRO A 129 12.29 -9.41 2.27
CA PRO A 129 11.87 -10.69 1.69
C PRO A 129 10.44 -11.07 2.14
N PRO A 130 9.66 -11.67 1.24
CA PRO A 130 9.94 -11.98 -0.16
C PRO A 130 9.54 -10.84 -1.13
N LEU A 131 9.06 -9.66 -0.63
CA LEU A 131 8.55 -8.57 -1.46
C LEU A 131 9.63 -7.98 -2.38
N ASP A 132 10.90 -8.04 -1.95
CA ASP A 132 12.08 -7.59 -2.70
C ASP A 132 12.36 -8.38 -3.99
N THR A 133 11.72 -9.54 -4.14
CA THR A 133 11.80 -10.36 -5.38
C THR A 133 10.77 -9.96 -6.43
N ALA A 134 9.94 -8.95 -6.17
CA ALA A 134 8.94 -8.47 -7.12
C ALA A 134 9.60 -7.87 -8.36
N THR A 135 9.10 -8.27 -9.53
CA THR A 135 9.60 -7.78 -10.84
C THR A 135 8.71 -6.68 -11.42
N ARG A 136 7.47 -6.59 -10.92
CA ARG A 136 6.48 -5.61 -11.39
C ARG A 136 5.56 -5.16 -10.27
N ILE A 137 5.24 -3.86 -10.24
CA ILE A 137 4.29 -3.26 -9.29
C ILE A 137 2.97 -3.02 -10.03
N ILE A 138 1.86 -3.42 -9.41
CA ILE A 138 0.51 -3.12 -9.89
C ILE A 138 -0.25 -2.42 -8.76
N PRO A 139 -0.66 -1.15 -8.94
CA PRO A 139 -1.56 -0.48 -8.01
C PRO A 139 -2.95 -1.13 -8.09
N VAL A 140 -3.54 -1.46 -6.94
CA VAL A 140 -4.89 -2.01 -6.90
C VAL A 140 -5.89 -0.98 -7.46
N PRO A 141 -6.66 -1.32 -8.51
CA PRO A 141 -7.59 -0.39 -9.13
C PRO A 141 -8.73 0.00 -8.19
N LEU A 142 -9.04 1.29 -8.15
CA LEU A 142 -10.21 1.80 -7.46
C LEU A 142 -11.50 1.43 -8.21
N HIS A 143 -12.62 1.46 -7.48
CA HIS A 143 -13.93 1.46 -8.12
C HIS A 143 -14.10 2.75 -8.93
N ALA A 144 -14.57 2.66 -10.17
CA ALA A 144 -14.67 3.79 -11.12
C ALA A 144 -15.40 5.01 -10.53
N GLU A 145 -16.44 4.79 -9.71
CA GLU A 145 -17.15 5.86 -9.01
C GLU A 145 -16.24 6.59 -8.01
N ARG A 146 -15.47 5.84 -7.21
CA ARG A 146 -14.54 6.44 -6.24
C ARG A 146 -13.40 7.18 -6.93
N GLU A 147 -12.93 6.65 -8.05
CA GLU A 147 -11.90 7.31 -8.86
C GLU A 147 -12.40 8.62 -9.45
N ARG A 148 -13.63 8.66 -9.98
CA ARG A 148 -14.27 9.90 -10.45
C ARG A 148 -14.47 10.92 -9.34
N GLN A 149 -14.91 10.50 -8.15
CA GLN A 149 -15.11 11.38 -7.00
C GLN A 149 -13.81 11.95 -6.44
N ARG A 150 -12.71 11.18 -6.47
CA ARG A 150 -11.41 11.60 -5.94
C ARG A 150 -10.52 12.28 -6.96
N GLY A 151 -10.69 11.96 -8.25
CA GLY A 151 -9.84 12.42 -9.34
C GLY A 151 -8.50 11.67 -9.46
N PHE A 152 -8.20 10.73 -8.55
CA PHE A 152 -6.94 9.96 -8.55
C PHE A 152 -7.08 8.64 -7.78
N ASN A 153 -6.14 7.71 -8.04
CA ASN A 153 -5.97 6.46 -7.31
C ASN A 153 -4.80 6.59 -6.31
N GLN A 154 -5.08 6.49 -5.02
CA GLN A 154 -4.05 6.56 -3.97
C GLN A 154 -3.04 5.42 -4.04
N ALA A 155 -3.47 4.23 -4.45
CA ALA A 155 -2.57 3.09 -4.64
C ALA A 155 -1.54 3.36 -5.74
N LEU A 156 -1.95 4.08 -6.79
CA LEU A 156 -1.06 4.50 -7.87
C LEU A 156 0.02 5.46 -7.38
N LEU A 157 -0.33 6.47 -6.58
CA LEU A 157 0.66 7.41 -6.03
C LEU A 157 1.70 6.69 -5.15
N MET A 158 1.27 5.71 -4.34
CA MET A 158 2.19 4.89 -3.54
C MET A 158 3.07 4.00 -4.43
N ALA A 159 2.50 3.35 -5.44
CA ALA A 159 3.22 2.51 -6.39
C ALA A 159 4.29 3.31 -7.16
N GLN A 160 3.95 4.50 -7.65
CA GLN A 160 4.89 5.41 -8.33
C GLN A 160 6.04 5.84 -7.41
N ALA A 161 5.74 6.15 -6.14
CA ALA A 161 6.77 6.48 -5.17
C ALA A 161 7.72 5.31 -4.87
N ILE A 162 7.21 4.07 -4.80
CA ILE A 162 8.03 2.87 -4.63
C ILE A 162 8.89 2.64 -5.89
N THR A 163 8.30 2.72 -7.07
CA THR A 163 8.99 2.59 -8.37
C THR A 163 10.16 3.56 -8.49
N SER A 164 9.95 4.83 -8.15
CA SER A 164 10.99 5.87 -8.23
C SER A 164 12.20 5.60 -7.33
N GLN A 165 12.03 4.84 -6.25
CA GLN A 165 13.07 4.53 -5.27
C GLN A 165 13.74 3.16 -5.49
N LEU A 166 13.02 2.20 -6.08
CA LEU A 166 13.50 0.82 -6.26
C LEU A 166 13.79 0.46 -7.72
N GLY A 167 13.33 1.24 -8.68
CA GLY A 167 13.48 0.96 -10.11
C GLY A 167 12.63 -0.22 -10.62
N ILE A 168 11.72 -0.76 -9.79
CA ILE A 168 10.82 -1.84 -10.21
C ILE A 168 9.79 -1.26 -11.18
N MET A 169 9.51 -1.95 -12.29
CA MET A 169 8.55 -1.48 -13.28
C MET A 169 7.13 -1.42 -12.73
N ILE A 170 6.43 -0.34 -13.01
CA ILE A 170 5.01 -0.18 -12.68
C ILE A 170 4.13 -0.50 -13.88
N ASP A 171 3.00 -1.17 -13.64
CA ASP A 171 1.95 -1.42 -14.63
C ASP A 171 0.61 -0.89 -14.10
N GLU A 172 0.20 0.25 -14.62
CA GLU A 172 -0.99 0.99 -14.17
C GLU A 172 -2.27 0.54 -14.87
N ASN A 173 -2.17 -0.18 -15.99
CA ASN A 173 -3.27 -0.34 -16.93
C ASN A 173 -3.68 -1.78 -17.21
N SER A 174 -2.88 -2.77 -16.82
CA SER A 174 -3.20 -4.16 -17.13
C SER A 174 -4.32 -4.72 -16.28
N VAL A 175 -4.47 -4.28 -15.04
CA VAL A 175 -5.54 -4.71 -14.16
C VAL A 175 -6.61 -3.63 -14.07
N VAL A 176 -7.87 -4.01 -14.26
CA VAL A 176 -9.01 -3.09 -14.12
C VAL A 176 -10.05 -3.66 -13.17
N ARG A 177 -10.73 -2.79 -12.43
CA ARG A 177 -11.86 -3.18 -11.60
C ARG A 177 -13.14 -3.13 -12.42
N LEU A 178 -13.88 -4.24 -12.46
CA LEU A 178 -15.13 -4.34 -13.18
C LEU A 178 -16.25 -3.60 -12.43
N THR A 179 -16.98 -2.76 -13.15
CA THR A 179 -18.22 -2.15 -12.66
C THR A 179 -19.40 -3.11 -12.91
N ALA A 180 -20.54 -2.90 -12.24
CA ALA A 180 -21.75 -3.67 -12.50
C ALA A 180 -22.12 -3.65 -14.00
N ALA A 181 -22.00 -2.49 -14.67
CA ALA A 181 -22.28 -2.35 -16.10
C ALA A 181 -21.35 -3.21 -17.00
N ASN A 182 -20.08 -3.35 -16.64
CA ASN A 182 -19.13 -4.18 -17.38
C ASN A 182 -19.36 -5.69 -17.14
N LYS A 183 -19.87 -6.06 -15.97
CA LYS A 183 -20.25 -7.44 -15.65
C LYS A 183 -21.40 -7.93 -16.55
N TYR A 184 -22.37 -7.05 -16.86
CA TYR A 184 -23.46 -7.39 -17.80
C TYR A 184 -22.99 -7.61 -19.24
N ARG A 185 -21.96 -6.84 -19.70
CA ARG A 185 -21.40 -7.01 -21.06
C ARG A 185 -20.57 -8.29 -21.23
N ALA A 186 -20.07 -8.85 -20.16
CA ALA A 186 -19.31 -10.11 -20.18
C ALA A 186 -20.20 -11.38 -20.21
N GLY A 187 -21.53 -11.26 -20.39
CA GLY A 187 -22.44 -12.40 -20.57
C GLY A 187 -22.72 -13.22 -19.31
N LEU A 188 -22.56 -12.62 -18.13
CA LEU A 188 -22.86 -13.27 -16.86
C LEU A 188 -24.38 -13.25 -16.60
N ASP A 189 -25.01 -14.39 -16.76
CA ASP A 189 -26.43 -14.66 -16.46
C ASP A 189 -26.82 -14.40 -15.00
N ALA A 190 -28.12 -14.28 -14.73
CA ALA A 190 -28.71 -14.03 -13.40
C ALA A 190 -28.28 -15.04 -12.31
N LYS A 191 -27.79 -16.23 -12.68
CA LYS A 191 -27.19 -17.25 -11.79
C LYS A 191 -25.84 -16.79 -11.22
N GLY A 192 -25.12 -15.91 -11.90
CA GLY A 192 -23.82 -15.35 -11.46
C GLY A 192 -23.90 -14.28 -10.35
N ARG A 193 -25.09 -13.97 -9.80
CA ARG A 193 -25.23 -12.99 -8.72
C ARG A 193 -24.62 -13.43 -7.38
N PHE A 194 -24.45 -14.74 -7.17
CA PHE A 194 -23.75 -15.27 -6.00
C PHE A 194 -22.22 -15.24 -6.15
N ASP A 195 -21.68 -15.19 -7.39
CA ASP A 195 -20.25 -15.07 -7.69
C ASP A 195 -19.75 -13.62 -7.76
N THR A 196 -20.53 -12.66 -7.26
CA THR A 196 -20.33 -11.21 -7.46
C THR A 196 -19.06 -10.64 -6.79
N VAL A 197 -18.39 -11.39 -5.93
CA VAL A 197 -17.10 -11.01 -5.33
C VAL A 197 -15.92 -11.63 -6.10
N VAL A 198 -16.12 -12.78 -6.72
CA VAL A 198 -15.07 -13.60 -7.35
C VAL A 198 -14.48 -12.97 -8.62
N ASN A 199 -15.23 -12.13 -9.35
CA ASN A 199 -14.78 -11.52 -10.60
C ASN A 199 -14.83 -9.98 -10.53
N ALA A 200 -14.25 -9.39 -9.48
CA ALA A 200 -14.20 -7.93 -9.34
C ALA A 200 -13.11 -7.28 -10.21
N PHE A 201 -12.13 -8.05 -10.68
CA PHE A 201 -10.99 -7.58 -11.46
C PHE A 201 -10.79 -8.37 -12.74
N GLU A 202 -10.29 -7.70 -13.78
CA GLU A 202 -9.95 -8.27 -15.08
C GLU A 202 -8.52 -7.87 -15.45
N VAL A 203 -7.76 -8.78 -16.05
CA VAL A 203 -6.44 -8.49 -16.62
C VAL A 203 -6.58 -8.30 -18.12
N ARG A 204 -6.42 -7.06 -18.60
CA ARG A 204 -6.56 -6.69 -20.02
C ARG A 204 -5.30 -6.95 -20.83
N ARG A 205 -4.13 -6.99 -20.18
CA ARG A 205 -2.82 -7.17 -20.84
C ARG A 205 -2.08 -8.35 -20.21
N PRO A 206 -2.52 -9.60 -20.43
CA PRO A 206 -1.96 -10.78 -19.75
C PRO A 206 -0.48 -11.01 -20.11
N THR A 207 -0.02 -10.55 -21.27
CA THR A 207 1.39 -10.66 -21.68
C THR A 207 2.35 -9.89 -20.78
N LEU A 208 1.90 -8.79 -20.15
CA LEU A 208 2.70 -8.00 -19.21
C LEU A 208 2.72 -8.58 -17.79
N VAL A 209 1.87 -9.56 -17.51
CA VAL A 209 1.72 -10.17 -16.20
C VAL A 209 2.31 -11.59 -16.16
N ARG A 210 2.29 -12.28 -17.31
CA ARG A 210 2.71 -13.68 -17.41
C ARG A 210 4.18 -13.88 -17.00
N GLY A 211 4.39 -14.79 -16.05
CA GLY A 211 5.72 -15.14 -15.53
C GLY A 211 6.30 -14.14 -14.53
N GLU A 212 5.65 -12.98 -14.34
CA GLU A 212 6.11 -11.93 -13.43
C GLU A 212 5.80 -12.28 -11.95
N THR A 213 6.62 -11.77 -11.05
CA THR A 213 6.33 -11.71 -9.62
C THR A 213 5.75 -10.33 -9.31
N ILE A 214 4.46 -10.30 -8.99
CA ILE A 214 3.70 -9.05 -8.88
C ILE A 214 3.65 -8.57 -7.43
N LEU A 215 3.94 -7.29 -7.22
CA LEU A 215 3.67 -6.56 -5.98
C LEU A 215 2.40 -5.72 -6.15
N LEU A 216 1.29 -6.19 -5.58
CA LEU A 216 0.07 -5.38 -5.48
C LEU A 216 0.24 -4.33 -4.38
N VAL A 217 -0.05 -3.07 -4.71
CA VAL A 217 0.00 -1.95 -3.75
C VAL A 217 -1.40 -1.45 -3.48
N ASP A 218 -1.79 -1.30 -2.19
CA ASP A 218 -3.07 -0.73 -1.76
C ASP A 218 -2.87 0.14 -0.51
N ASP A 219 -3.88 0.91 -0.11
CA ASP A 219 -3.78 1.81 1.06
C ASP A 219 -3.93 1.07 2.40
N VAL A 220 -4.95 0.22 2.56
CA VAL A 220 -5.25 -0.47 3.82
C VAL A 220 -5.64 -1.92 3.60
N PHE A 221 -4.93 -2.82 4.26
CA PHE A 221 -5.28 -4.24 4.30
C PHE A 221 -6.29 -4.50 5.43
N THR A 222 -7.56 -4.56 5.13
CA THR A 222 -8.61 -4.88 6.11
C THR A 222 -8.84 -6.39 6.25
N THR A 223 -9.73 -6.95 5.47
CA THR A 223 -9.99 -8.40 5.41
C THR A 223 -9.11 -9.13 4.39
N GLY A 224 -8.43 -8.39 3.51
CA GLY A 224 -7.69 -8.94 2.38
C GLY A 224 -8.55 -9.30 1.17
N ALA A 225 -9.88 -9.15 1.22
CA ALA A 225 -10.77 -9.56 0.15
C ALA A 225 -10.46 -8.86 -1.19
N THR A 226 -10.20 -7.54 -1.16
CA THR A 226 -9.82 -6.78 -2.38
C THR A 226 -8.50 -7.28 -2.95
N ALA A 227 -7.47 -7.41 -2.10
CA ALA A 227 -6.16 -7.89 -2.51
C ALA A 227 -6.22 -9.33 -3.04
N SER A 228 -6.99 -10.21 -2.38
CA SER A 228 -7.19 -11.60 -2.80
C SER A 228 -7.88 -11.71 -4.15
N SER A 229 -8.97 -10.97 -4.38
CA SER A 229 -9.68 -10.98 -5.66
C SER A 229 -8.83 -10.42 -6.81
N CYS A 230 -8.02 -9.36 -6.52
CA CYS A 230 -7.07 -8.82 -7.48
C CYS A 230 -5.95 -9.84 -7.79
N ALA A 231 -5.38 -10.46 -6.75
CA ALA A 231 -4.36 -11.50 -6.87
C ALA A 231 -4.84 -12.70 -7.69
N GLU A 232 -6.08 -13.16 -7.46
CA GLU A 232 -6.69 -14.25 -8.22
C GLU A 232 -6.75 -13.93 -9.72
N ALA A 233 -7.19 -12.73 -10.09
CA ALA A 233 -7.24 -12.32 -11.49
C ALA A 233 -5.83 -12.30 -12.13
N VAL A 234 -4.84 -11.80 -11.39
CA VAL A 234 -3.44 -11.70 -11.83
C VAL A 234 -2.81 -13.10 -11.98
N LEU A 235 -3.04 -14.01 -11.03
CA LEU A 235 -2.56 -15.39 -11.10
C LEU A 235 -3.21 -16.15 -12.26
N ARG A 236 -4.52 -15.99 -12.48
CA ARG A 236 -5.21 -16.58 -13.64
C ARG A 236 -4.67 -16.08 -14.98
N ALA A 237 -4.14 -14.85 -15.01
CA ALA A 237 -3.47 -14.30 -16.19
C ALA A 237 -2.03 -14.83 -16.38
N GLY A 238 -1.54 -15.66 -15.47
CA GLY A 238 -0.25 -16.35 -15.57
C GLY A 238 0.90 -15.71 -14.81
N ALA A 239 0.64 -14.84 -13.83
CA ALA A 239 1.69 -14.39 -12.91
C ALA A 239 2.28 -15.57 -12.14
N ARG A 240 3.59 -15.49 -11.85
CA ARG A 240 4.32 -16.52 -11.10
C ARG A 240 3.99 -16.49 -9.61
N ALA A 241 3.91 -15.29 -9.05
CA ALA A 241 3.61 -15.07 -7.65
C ALA A 241 2.95 -13.69 -7.45
N VAL A 242 2.18 -13.53 -6.38
CA VAL A 242 1.57 -12.25 -6.01
C VAL A 242 1.82 -11.94 -4.55
N TYR A 243 2.47 -10.82 -4.31
CA TYR A 243 2.66 -10.22 -2.99
C TYR A 243 1.79 -8.97 -2.84
N VAL A 244 1.52 -8.57 -1.62
CA VAL A 244 0.71 -7.39 -1.29
C VAL A 244 1.46 -6.48 -0.34
N LEU A 245 1.52 -5.21 -0.66
CA LEU A 245 2.04 -4.15 0.20
C LEU A 245 0.97 -3.11 0.45
N THR A 246 0.74 -2.76 1.72
CA THR A 246 -0.19 -1.70 2.11
C THR A 246 0.46 -0.72 3.08
N ALA A 247 -0.06 0.52 3.13
CA ALA A 247 0.41 1.50 4.10
C ALA A 247 0.05 1.08 5.53
N ALA A 248 -1.17 0.53 5.74
CA ALA A 248 -1.58 0.13 7.07
C ALA A 248 -2.52 -1.07 7.08
N ARG A 249 -2.72 -1.64 8.28
CA ARG A 249 -3.75 -2.64 8.56
C ARG A 249 -4.40 -2.37 9.93
N PRO A 250 -5.68 -2.73 10.16
CA PRO A 250 -6.27 -2.73 11.50
C PRO A 250 -5.54 -3.69 12.45
N ALA A 251 -5.66 -3.45 13.74
CA ALA A 251 -5.36 -4.48 14.74
C ALA A 251 -6.21 -5.72 14.46
N GLY A 252 -5.63 -6.90 14.60
CA GLY A 252 -6.27 -8.19 14.33
C GLY A 252 -7.27 -8.59 15.40
#